data_b67f0a57b19c39fcd792ee0848ee256a
#
_entry.id   b67f0a57b19c39fcd792ee0848ee256a
#
_cell.length_a   1.000
_cell.length_b   1.000
_cell.length_c   1.000
_cell.angle_alpha   90.00
_cell.angle_beta   90.00
_cell.angle_gamma   90.00
#
_symmetry.space_group_name_H-M   'P 1'
#
loop_
_entity.id
_entity.type
_entity.pdbx_description
1 polymer ?
#
loop_
_entity_poly.entity_id
_entity_poly.type
_entity_poly.pdbx_seq_one_letter_code
_entity_poly.pdbx_strand_id
1 'polypeptide(L)'
;MNLIRKCIPLACLSVTLLQAQEKKGYTNFADTTFNLQEVVATAHYKARPQITKLDVPMNYLPISVSNIQASSLELRGIRNMEEAVRFMPGIRIQTSYGAFQQISVRGFDHAVMMVDGVRDERSAINNSYPIGDLSSVESIELLKGPASVLYGHSAVGGILNIVRKSPSAQPTVNARLSYGSYENKQATVGMGGKLARPVNYYANVNYADQEGWRSNGNRRFSGYLALQARLSEQDVLDVRGGFNRDFYGTEIGLPALMSNDVYSASNDRLYLHKNDMLPGLDREARYNNESDFMKNHSWNISGQYTHKFANDVKLMDRLSFTDDDINYFGTESLDYLESDDPIYDHYYMKKGQKRYICLDTVYLSYPLRFSHIAKTVSNALEMSGKATTGDIRHNYMGGWSFVALN
;
A
#
# COMPACT_ATOMS: atom_id res chain seq x y z
N MET A 1 -26.75 44.50 -10.72
CA MET A 1 -27.91 44.28 -11.61
C MET A 1 -27.60 43.07 -12.45
N ASN A 2 -28.45 42.07 -12.31
CA ASN A 2 -28.53 40.81 -13.05
C ASN A 2 -27.49 39.68 -12.75
N LEU A 3 -27.90 38.90 -11.83
CA LEU A 3 -27.94 37.43 -11.67
C LEU A 3 -28.08 36.68 -12.99
N ILE A 4 -27.18 35.75 -13.25
CA ILE A 4 -27.48 34.58 -14.07
C ILE A 4 -27.15 33.32 -13.22
N ARG A 5 -28.21 32.78 -12.59
CA ARG A 5 -28.26 31.42 -12.09
C ARG A 5 -28.25 30.46 -13.29
N LYS A 6 -27.25 29.63 -13.42
CA LYS A 6 -27.35 28.42 -14.25
C LYS A 6 -27.61 27.24 -13.34
N CYS A 7 -28.84 26.75 -13.42
CA CYS A 7 -29.29 25.49 -12.83
C CYS A 7 -28.54 24.32 -13.46
N ILE A 8 -27.87 23.55 -12.63
CA ILE A 8 -27.40 22.21 -13.00
C ILE A 8 -28.58 21.28 -12.77
N PRO A 9 -29.00 20.48 -13.74
CA PRO A 9 -30.06 19.49 -13.51
C PRO A 9 -29.53 18.37 -12.60
N LEU A 10 -30.13 18.26 -11.43
CA LEU A 10 -29.98 17.13 -10.52
C LEU A 10 -30.58 15.92 -11.22
N ALA A 11 -29.75 14.99 -11.67
CA ALA A 11 -30.23 13.71 -12.14
C ALA A 11 -30.77 12.94 -10.92
N CYS A 12 -32.09 12.85 -10.83
CA CYS A 12 -32.79 11.99 -9.87
C CYS A 12 -32.41 10.53 -10.16
N LEU A 13 -31.53 9.95 -9.36
CA LEU A 13 -31.43 8.50 -9.24
C LEU A 13 -32.69 8.03 -8.51
N SER A 14 -33.64 7.50 -9.28
CA SER A 14 -34.79 6.79 -8.74
C SER A 14 -34.29 5.48 -8.10
N VAL A 15 -34.17 5.48 -6.78
CA VAL A 15 -34.03 4.25 -5.99
C VAL A 15 -35.37 3.55 -6.03
N THR A 16 -35.50 2.49 -6.83
CA THR A 16 -36.60 1.57 -6.73
C THR A 16 -36.50 0.81 -5.42
N LEU A 17 -37.28 1.24 -4.44
CA LEU A 17 -37.53 0.48 -3.23
C LEU A 17 -38.25 -0.84 -3.62
N LEU A 18 -37.52 -1.94 -3.48
CA LEU A 18 -38.15 -3.26 -3.45
C LEU A 18 -39.05 -3.29 -2.19
N GLN A 19 -40.37 -3.23 -2.39
CA GLN A 19 -41.33 -3.50 -1.34
C GLN A 19 -41.24 -4.98 -0.98
N ALA A 20 -40.61 -5.27 0.15
CA ALA A 20 -40.81 -6.55 0.81
C ALA A 20 -42.20 -6.59 1.37
N GLN A 21 -43.04 -7.51 0.86
CA GLN A 21 -44.37 -7.80 1.42
C GLN A 21 -44.21 -8.35 2.84
N GLU A 22 -44.60 -7.55 3.83
CA GLU A 22 -44.79 -8.04 5.19
C GLU A 22 -45.90 -9.07 5.25
N LYS A 23 -45.55 -10.33 5.48
CA LYS A 23 -46.47 -11.29 6.04
C LYS A 23 -46.60 -11.03 7.54
N LYS A 24 -47.67 -10.37 7.97
CA LYS A 24 -48.07 -10.32 9.37
C LYS A 24 -48.40 -11.72 9.88
N GLY A 25 -47.52 -12.26 10.68
CA GLY A 25 -47.74 -13.41 11.54
C GLY A 25 -47.26 -13.05 12.93
N TYR A 26 -48.17 -12.75 13.84
CA TYR A 26 -47.87 -12.66 15.26
C TYR A 26 -47.55 -14.05 15.79
N THR A 27 -46.30 -14.35 16.06
CA THR A 27 -45.88 -15.52 16.83
C THR A 27 -45.28 -15.09 18.14
N ASN A 28 -45.75 -15.70 19.22
CA ASN A 28 -45.33 -15.49 20.61
C ASN A 28 -43.82 -15.72 20.77
N PHE A 29 -43.15 -14.77 21.39
CA PHE A 29 -41.69 -14.72 21.62
C PHE A 29 -41.16 -15.76 22.63
N ALA A 30 -41.92 -16.81 22.96
CA ALA A 30 -41.55 -17.71 24.07
C ALA A 30 -40.86 -19.02 23.62
N ASP A 31 -40.80 -19.35 22.32
CA ASP A 31 -40.28 -20.66 21.92
C ASP A 31 -39.62 -20.66 20.50
N THR A 32 -38.77 -19.68 20.24
CA THR A 32 -37.94 -19.67 19.05
C THR A 32 -36.51 -20.08 19.42
N THR A 33 -36.25 -21.36 19.39
CA THR A 33 -34.89 -21.85 19.17
C THR A 33 -34.46 -21.40 17.77
N PHE A 34 -33.68 -20.32 17.72
CA PHE A 34 -32.94 -19.97 16.52
C PHE A 34 -31.90 -21.06 16.34
N ASN A 35 -32.14 -22.01 15.45
CA ASN A 35 -31.07 -22.79 14.85
C ASN A 35 -30.21 -21.78 14.08
N LEU A 36 -29.18 -21.25 14.76
CA LEU A 36 -28.07 -20.65 14.08
C LEU A 36 -27.53 -21.74 13.18
N GLN A 37 -27.80 -21.64 11.87
CA GLN A 37 -27.02 -22.42 10.92
C GLN A 37 -25.58 -22.18 11.31
N GLU A 38 -24.92 -23.28 11.66
CA GLU A 38 -23.49 -23.29 11.88
C GLU A 38 -22.87 -22.54 10.71
N VAL A 39 -22.41 -21.33 10.95
CA VAL A 39 -21.58 -20.60 10.00
C VAL A 39 -20.28 -21.40 10.02
N VAL A 40 -20.27 -22.50 9.27
CA VAL A 40 -19.03 -23.13 8.89
C VAL A 40 -18.32 -22.03 8.09
N ALA A 41 -17.47 -21.30 8.79
CA ALA A 41 -16.43 -20.51 8.15
C ALA A 41 -15.52 -21.53 7.46
N THR A 42 -16.01 -22.09 6.35
CA THR A 42 -15.14 -22.71 5.37
C THR A 42 -14.27 -21.55 4.92
N ALA A 43 -13.13 -21.40 5.56
CA ALA A 43 -12.04 -20.68 5.00
C ALA A 43 -11.80 -21.34 3.64
N HIS A 44 -12.46 -20.85 2.62
CA HIS A 44 -12.17 -21.22 1.25
C HIS A 44 -10.79 -20.66 0.97
N TYR A 45 -9.78 -21.38 1.39
CA TYR A 45 -8.38 -21.23 1.02
C TYR A 45 -8.24 -21.55 -0.49
N LYS A 46 -9.11 -20.94 -1.30
CA LYS A 46 -9.21 -21.20 -2.74
C LYS A 46 -8.30 -20.30 -3.57
N ALA A 47 -7.76 -19.24 -3.03
CA ALA A 47 -6.77 -18.45 -3.72
C ALA A 47 -5.39 -18.95 -3.30
N ARG A 48 -4.78 -19.82 -4.09
CA ARG A 48 -3.35 -20.12 -3.96
C ARG A 48 -2.61 -18.81 -4.10
N PRO A 49 -1.68 -18.49 -3.19
CA PRO A 49 -0.92 -17.25 -3.30
C PRO A 49 -0.21 -17.19 -4.65
N GLN A 50 -0.37 -16.10 -5.38
CA GLN A 50 0.28 -15.91 -6.69
C GLN A 50 1.81 -15.88 -6.55
N ILE A 51 2.26 -15.46 -5.36
CA ILE A 51 3.67 -15.35 -5.01
C ILE A 51 4.43 -16.69 -5.01
N THR A 52 3.77 -17.83 -5.02
CA THR A 52 4.46 -19.12 -5.02
C THR A 52 4.90 -19.56 -6.41
N LYS A 53 4.26 -19.04 -7.46
CA LYS A 53 4.45 -19.42 -8.88
C LYS A 53 4.26 -20.91 -9.19
N LEU A 54 4.33 -21.81 -8.20
CA LEU A 54 4.17 -23.23 -8.36
C LEU A 54 2.74 -23.67 -8.02
N ASP A 55 2.20 -24.58 -8.82
CA ASP A 55 0.88 -25.19 -8.57
C ASP A 55 1.01 -26.38 -7.59
N VAL A 56 1.57 -26.10 -6.42
CA VAL A 56 1.80 -27.06 -5.34
C VAL A 56 1.08 -26.58 -4.09
N PRO A 57 0.39 -27.46 -3.33
CA PRO A 57 -0.19 -27.06 -2.05
C PRO A 57 0.85 -26.49 -1.09
N MET A 58 0.48 -25.43 -0.37
CA MET A 58 1.39 -24.68 0.51
C MET A 58 2.12 -25.54 1.55
N ASN A 59 1.48 -26.61 2.04
CA ASN A 59 2.05 -27.53 3.03
C ASN A 59 3.22 -28.38 2.49
N TYR A 60 3.43 -28.41 1.18
CA TYR A 60 4.56 -29.09 0.54
C TYR A 60 5.69 -28.14 0.13
N LEU A 61 5.49 -26.84 0.30
CA LEU A 61 6.50 -25.83 -0.05
C LEU A 61 7.31 -25.47 1.19
N PRO A 62 8.66 -25.52 1.15
CA PRO A 62 9.52 -25.16 2.27
C PRO A 62 9.65 -23.63 2.41
N ILE A 63 8.53 -22.93 2.33
CA ILE A 63 8.45 -21.46 2.38
C ILE A 63 7.36 -21.03 3.35
N SER A 64 7.53 -19.85 3.94
CA SER A 64 6.54 -19.23 4.81
C SER A 64 5.85 -18.10 4.08
N VAL A 65 4.54 -18.24 3.85
CA VAL A 65 3.72 -17.20 3.23
C VAL A 65 2.64 -16.74 4.22
N SER A 66 2.47 -15.43 4.33
CA SER A 66 1.31 -14.82 4.98
C SER A 66 0.44 -14.17 3.91
N ASN A 67 -0.88 -14.26 4.06
CA ASN A 67 -1.84 -13.67 3.13
C ASN A 67 -2.94 -12.96 3.93
N ILE A 68 -3.29 -11.74 3.53
CA ILE A 68 -4.44 -10.99 4.04
C ILE A 68 -5.37 -10.69 2.88
N GLN A 69 -6.62 -11.11 3.01
CA GLN A 69 -7.65 -10.86 2.01
C GLN A 69 -8.28 -9.47 2.19
N ALA A 70 -8.71 -8.84 1.10
CA ALA A 70 -9.39 -7.54 1.10
C ALA A 70 -10.61 -7.53 2.03
N SER A 71 -11.39 -8.60 2.08
CA SER A 71 -12.53 -8.72 2.99
C SER A 71 -12.15 -8.55 4.46
N SER A 72 -10.99 -9.09 4.87
CA SER A 72 -10.48 -8.90 6.23
C SER A 72 -10.04 -7.47 6.50
N LEU A 73 -9.46 -6.79 5.49
CA LEU A 73 -9.07 -5.38 5.58
C LEU A 73 -10.31 -4.49 5.68
N GLU A 74 -11.31 -4.78 4.86
CA GLU A 74 -12.57 -4.04 4.82
C GLU A 74 -13.36 -4.14 6.12
N LEU A 75 -13.48 -5.34 6.70
CA LEU A 75 -14.14 -5.57 7.99
C LEU A 75 -13.46 -4.84 9.15
N ARG A 76 -12.15 -4.62 9.06
CA ARG A 76 -11.36 -3.91 10.09
C ARG A 76 -11.23 -2.41 9.83
N GLY A 77 -11.78 -1.90 8.73
CA GLY A 77 -11.65 -0.50 8.33
C GLY A 77 -10.25 -0.08 7.91
N ILE A 78 -9.37 -1.04 7.59
CA ILE A 78 -7.98 -0.80 7.19
C ILE A 78 -7.94 -0.25 5.77
N ARG A 79 -7.18 0.82 5.54
CA ARG A 79 -7.19 1.56 4.28
C ARG A 79 -5.82 1.83 3.68
N ASN A 80 -4.78 1.73 4.47
CA ASN A 80 -3.42 1.94 4.03
C ASN A 80 -2.55 0.70 4.27
N MET A 81 -1.43 0.64 3.57
CA MET A 81 -0.54 -0.51 3.62
C MET A 81 0.15 -0.67 4.98
N GLU A 82 0.49 0.44 5.63
CA GLU A 82 1.15 0.41 6.94
C GLU A 82 0.27 -0.27 8.01
N GLU A 83 -1.03 0.05 8.02
CA GLU A 83 -1.98 -0.60 8.90
C GLU A 83 -2.18 -2.08 8.54
N ALA A 84 -2.28 -2.39 7.24
CA ALA A 84 -2.48 -3.75 6.76
C ALA A 84 -1.36 -4.69 7.21
N VAL A 85 -0.11 -4.28 7.08
CA VAL A 85 1.04 -5.13 7.42
C VAL A 85 1.21 -5.37 8.92
N ARG A 86 0.58 -4.58 9.79
CA ARG A 86 0.58 -4.83 11.26
C ARG A 86 0.00 -6.20 11.62
N PHE A 87 -0.81 -6.77 10.74
CA PHE A 87 -1.37 -8.11 10.89
C PHE A 87 -0.53 -9.22 10.24
N MET A 88 0.64 -8.86 9.68
CA MET A 88 1.54 -9.80 9.02
C MET A 88 2.86 -9.92 9.82
N PRO A 89 3.09 -10.99 10.59
CA PRO A 89 4.30 -11.13 11.37
C PRO A 89 5.56 -11.10 10.50
N GLY A 90 6.57 -10.33 10.93
CA GLY A 90 7.88 -10.26 10.28
C GLY A 90 8.02 -9.21 9.18
N ILE A 91 7.04 -8.32 9.01
CA ILE A 91 7.15 -7.15 8.15
C ILE A 91 6.85 -5.87 8.94
N ARG A 92 7.51 -4.79 8.58
CA ARG A 92 7.26 -3.44 9.07
C ARG A 92 7.31 -2.47 7.90
N ILE A 93 6.40 -1.52 7.88
CA ILE A 93 6.49 -0.33 7.04
C ILE A 93 6.72 0.87 7.95
N GLN A 94 7.68 1.69 7.59
CA GLN A 94 7.96 2.96 8.23
C GLN A 94 7.70 4.07 7.23
N THR A 95 6.87 5.03 7.60
CA THR A 95 6.59 6.22 6.79
C THR A 95 7.49 7.34 7.24
N SER A 96 8.14 8.01 6.30
CA SER A 96 8.98 9.20 6.50
C SER A 96 8.47 10.33 5.62
N TYR A 97 8.68 11.57 6.08
CA TYR A 97 8.31 12.79 5.32
C TYR A 97 6.85 12.79 4.84
N GLY A 98 5.97 12.14 5.58
CA GLY A 98 4.52 12.08 5.30
C GLY A 98 4.08 11.06 4.25
N ALA A 99 4.95 10.55 3.39
CA ALA A 99 4.53 9.66 2.31
C ALA A 99 5.55 8.60 1.86
N PHE A 100 6.84 8.78 2.14
CA PHE A 100 7.86 7.81 1.77
C PHE A 100 7.79 6.59 2.68
N GLN A 101 7.41 5.46 2.14
CA GLN A 101 7.24 4.21 2.86
C GLN A 101 8.39 3.25 2.58
N GLN A 102 9.13 2.92 3.63
CA GLN A 102 10.20 1.93 3.60
C GLN A 102 9.68 0.61 4.16
N ILE A 103 9.92 -0.47 3.43
CA ILE A 103 9.50 -1.81 3.80
C ILE A 103 10.68 -2.59 4.35
N SER A 104 10.53 -3.11 5.57
CA SER A 104 11.49 -4.03 6.19
C SER A 104 10.84 -5.39 6.41
N VAL A 105 11.53 -6.46 5.99
CA VAL A 105 11.09 -7.83 6.22
C VAL A 105 12.17 -8.60 6.96
N ARG A 106 11.85 -9.14 8.13
CA ARG A 106 12.77 -9.87 9.01
C ARG A 106 14.06 -9.11 9.35
N GLY A 107 13.97 -7.78 9.47
CA GLY A 107 15.11 -6.91 9.76
C GLY A 107 15.95 -6.50 8.53
N PHE A 108 15.58 -6.95 7.34
CA PHE A 108 16.17 -6.47 6.09
C PHE A 108 15.38 -5.28 5.56
N ASP A 109 16.03 -4.15 5.37
CA ASP A 109 15.38 -2.89 4.94
C ASP A 109 15.13 -2.80 3.44
N HIS A 110 15.48 -3.83 2.69
CA HIS A 110 15.23 -3.94 1.27
C HIS A 110 14.38 -5.19 1.00
N ALA A 111 13.07 -5.02 1.00
CA ALA A 111 12.15 -6.04 0.54
C ALA A 111 11.73 -5.75 -0.91
N VAL A 112 11.54 -6.80 -1.70
CA VAL A 112 10.98 -6.65 -3.03
C VAL A 112 9.48 -6.44 -2.91
N MET A 113 8.97 -5.36 -3.51
CA MET A 113 7.55 -5.17 -3.70
C MET A 113 7.13 -5.58 -5.10
N MET A 114 5.96 -6.17 -5.20
CA MET A 114 5.35 -6.58 -6.47
C MET A 114 3.89 -6.15 -6.52
N VAL A 115 3.40 -5.89 -7.72
CA VAL A 115 1.98 -5.66 -7.99
C VAL A 115 1.54 -6.63 -9.09
N ASP A 116 0.56 -7.49 -8.77
CA ASP A 116 0.09 -8.56 -9.64
C ASP A 116 1.22 -9.47 -10.17
N GLY A 117 2.25 -9.68 -9.36
CA GLY A 117 3.42 -10.47 -9.74
C GLY A 117 4.42 -9.75 -10.66
N VAL A 118 4.23 -8.46 -10.92
CA VAL A 118 5.21 -7.58 -11.58
C VAL A 118 6.02 -6.89 -10.49
N ARG A 119 7.33 -6.94 -10.62
CA ARG A 119 8.25 -6.31 -9.68
C ARG A 119 8.19 -4.79 -9.79
N ASP A 120 8.12 -4.13 -8.67
CA ASP A 120 8.16 -2.67 -8.57
C ASP A 120 9.62 -2.21 -8.42
N GLU A 121 10.17 -1.68 -9.50
CA GLU A 121 11.57 -1.27 -9.57
C GLU A 121 11.86 0.12 -9.00
N ARG A 122 10.86 0.82 -8.46
CA ARG A 122 11.08 2.08 -7.75
C ARG A 122 12.05 1.89 -6.58
N SER A 123 12.04 0.70 -5.97
CA SER A 123 13.00 0.32 -4.93
C SER A 123 14.47 0.31 -5.37
N ALA A 124 14.74 0.27 -6.68
CA ALA A 124 16.10 0.38 -7.20
C ALA A 124 16.61 1.83 -7.23
N ILE A 125 15.70 2.81 -7.27
CA ILE A 125 16.03 4.23 -7.24
C ILE A 125 16.10 4.72 -5.80
N ASN A 126 15.06 4.40 -5.02
CA ASN A 126 14.95 4.78 -3.62
C ASN A 126 14.30 3.63 -2.85
N ASN A 127 14.85 3.25 -1.71
CA ASN A 127 14.30 2.21 -0.84
C ASN A 127 13.04 2.63 -0.08
N SER A 128 12.60 3.86 -0.24
CA SER A 128 11.31 4.36 0.25
C SER A 128 10.60 5.14 -0.84
N TYR A 129 9.30 4.89 -1.02
CA TYR A 129 8.44 5.51 -2.02
C TYR A 129 6.96 5.40 -1.62
N PRO A 130 6.07 6.22 -2.19
CA PRO A 130 4.64 6.11 -1.90
C PRO A 130 4.07 4.78 -2.38
N ILE A 131 3.36 4.10 -1.51
CA ILE A 131 2.61 2.89 -1.87
C ILE A 131 1.17 3.28 -2.19
N GLY A 132 0.61 2.68 -3.23
CA GLY A 132 -0.76 2.89 -3.66
C GLY A 132 -1.80 2.55 -2.59
N ASP A 133 -3.05 2.97 -2.81
CA ASP A 133 -4.15 2.65 -1.92
C ASP A 133 -4.60 1.17 -2.04
N LEU A 134 -5.45 0.75 -1.10
CA LEU A 134 -5.95 -0.61 -1.04
C LEU A 134 -7.33 -0.80 -1.71
N SER A 135 -7.88 0.22 -2.36
CA SER A 135 -9.25 0.18 -2.89
C SER A 135 -9.46 -0.86 -4.00
N SER A 136 -8.44 -1.09 -4.81
CA SER A 136 -8.42 -2.09 -5.88
C SER A 136 -7.79 -3.42 -5.49
N VAL A 137 -7.35 -3.59 -4.24
CA VAL A 137 -6.64 -4.77 -3.76
C VAL A 137 -7.60 -5.91 -3.45
N GLU A 138 -7.24 -7.12 -3.85
CA GLU A 138 -7.90 -8.38 -3.52
C GLU A 138 -7.21 -9.08 -2.35
N SER A 139 -5.87 -9.09 -2.37
CA SER A 139 -5.08 -9.66 -1.29
C SER A 139 -3.68 -9.05 -1.23
N ILE A 140 -3.07 -9.15 -0.06
CA ILE A 140 -1.66 -8.82 0.19
C ILE A 140 -0.97 -10.10 0.62
N GLU A 141 0.07 -10.48 -0.12
CA GLU A 141 0.83 -11.70 0.10
C GLU A 141 2.25 -11.36 0.52
N LEU A 142 2.74 -11.99 1.56
CA LEU A 142 4.11 -11.85 2.05
C LEU A 142 4.82 -13.20 2.02
N LEU A 143 5.79 -13.36 1.13
CA LEU A 143 6.75 -14.45 1.16
C LEU A 143 7.91 -14.07 2.08
N LYS A 144 8.19 -14.88 3.10
CA LYS A 144 9.23 -14.64 4.10
C LYS A 144 10.46 -15.48 3.82
N GLY A 145 11.60 -14.82 3.70
CA GLY A 145 12.90 -15.49 3.49
C GLY A 145 13.41 -15.33 2.07
N PRO A 146 14.57 -15.93 1.77
CA PRO A 146 15.24 -15.75 0.50
C PRO A 146 14.44 -16.38 -0.65
N ALA A 147 14.15 -15.56 -1.66
CA ALA A 147 13.41 -15.97 -2.84
C ALA A 147 14.11 -15.53 -4.14
N SER A 148 15.40 -15.28 -4.07
CA SER A 148 16.20 -14.74 -5.18
C SER A 148 16.22 -15.66 -6.40
N VAL A 149 16.05 -16.96 -6.23
CA VAL A 149 15.96 -17.92 -7.34
C VAL A 149 14.72 -17.67 -8.20
N LEU A 150 13.59 -17.30 -7.60
CA LEU A 150 12.32 -17.07 -8.30
C LEU A 150 12.13 -15.62 -8.73
N TYR A 151 12.75 -14.67 -8.01
CA TYR A 151 12.43 -13.26 -8.10
C TYR A 151 13.65 -12.35 -8.28
N GLY A 152 14.83 -12.92 -8.47
CA GLY A 152 16.05 -12.18 -8.77
C GLY A 152 16.65 -11.46 -7.57
N HIS A 153 17.45 -10.42 -7.84
CA HIS A 153 18.23 -9.70 -6.85
C HIS A 153 17.37 -9.05 -5.76
N SER A 154 17.97 -8.75 -4.62
CA SER A 154 17.35 -8.07 -3.46
C SER A 154 16.20 -8.80 -2.74
N ALA A 155 15.85 -10.03 -3.14
CA ALA A 155 14.80 -10.83 -2.50
C ALA A 155 15.35 -11.66 -1.33
N VAL A 156 16.13 -11.03 -0.42
CA VAL A 156 16.79 -11.70 0.72
C VAL A 156 15.86 -11.78 1.93
N GLY A 157 15.26 -10.67 2.33
CA GLY A 157 14.36 -10.61 3.48
C GLY A 157 13.00 -11.23 3.18
N GLY A 158 12.49 -10.98 2.00
CA GLY A 158 11.19 -11.45 1.54
C GLY A 158 10.63 -10.62 0.41
N ILE A 159 9.41 -10.96 0.02
CA ILE A 159 8.67 -10.32 -1.06
C ILE A 159 7.28 -9.98 -0.59
N LEU A 160 6.85 -8.75 -0.80
CA LEU A 160 5.47 -8.29 -0.60
C LEU A 160 4.80 -8.16 -1.97
N ASN A 161 3.74 -8.93 -2.22
CA ASN A 161 2.97 -8.87 -3.45
C ASN A 161 1.56 -8.34 -3.18
N ILE A 162 1.19 -7.29 -3.88
CA ILE A 162 -0.14 -6.71 -3.88
C ILE A 162 -0.90 -7.31 -5.06
N VAL A 163 -1.93 -8.10 -4.78
CA VAL A 163 -2.80 -8.68 -5.80
C VAL A 163 -4.03 -7.81 -5.94
N ARG A 164 -4.26 -7.28 -7.12
CA ARG A 164 -5.42 -6.45 -7.42
C ARG A 164 -6.62 -7.29 -7.84
N LYS A 165 -7.82 -6.74 -7.64
CA LYS A 165 -9.09 -7.40 -7.99
C LYS A 165 -9.13 -7.79 -9.46
N SER A 166 -9.55 -9.01 -9.71
CA SER A 166 -9.62 -9.60 -11.06
C SER A 166 -11.03 -9.55 -11.62
N PRO A 167 -11.19 -9.47 -12.94
CA PRO A 167 -12.46 -9.55 -13.60
C PRO A 167 -13.22 -10.86 -13.31
N SER A 168 -14.53 -10.78 -13.17
CA SER A 168 -15.42 -11.91 -12.98
C SER A 168 -16.61 -11.81 -13.94
N ALA A 169 -17.17 -12.93 -14.34
CA ALA A 169 -18.40 -12.94 -15.13
C ALA A 169 -19.66 -12.55 -14.34
N GLN A 170 -19.59 -12.65 -13.01
CA GLN A 170 -20.69 -12.27 -12.13
C GLN A 170 -20.71 -10.75 -11.95
N PRO A 171 -21.89 -10.10 -12.15
CA PRO A 171 -22.02 -8.69 -11.88
C PRO A 171 -21.74 -8.37 -10.41
N THR A 172 -20.87 -7.40 -10.19
CA THR A 172 -20.54 -6.90 -8.85
C THR A 172 -20.55 -5.39 -8.87
N VAL A 173 -21.11 -4.78 -7.84
CA VAL A 173 -21.03 -3.34 -7.57
C VAL A 173 -20.74 -3.18 -6.11
N ASN A 174 -19.72 -2.40 -5.79
CA ASN A 174 -19.41 -2.02 -4.44
C ASN A 174 -19.21 -0.51 -4.38
N ALA A 175 -19.83 0.12 -3.41
CA ALA A 175 -19.66 1.54 -3.13
C ALA A 175 -19.36 1.69 -1.64
N ARG A 176 -18.39 2.53 -1.32
CA ARG A 176 -18.03 2.84 0.06
C ARG A 176 -17.86 4.35 0.20
N LEU A 177 -18.54 4.89 1.20
CA LEU A 177 -18.33 6.25 1.67
C LEU A 177 -17.90 6.17 3.12
N SER A 178 -16.91 6.96 3.49
CA SER A 178 -16.48 7.03 4.87
C SER A 178 -16.06 8.44 5.24
N TYR A 179 -16.33 8.77 6.49
CA TYR A 179 -15.94 10.00 7.14
C TYR A 179 -15.37 9.67 8.52
N GLY A 180 -14.31 10.33 8.91
CA GLY A 180 -13.61 10.07 10.17
C GLY A 180 -12.92 11.29 10.73
N SER A 181 -12.20 11.12 11.83
CA SER A 181 -11.42 12.16 12.48
C SER A 181 -10.46 12.84 11.52
N TYR A 182 -10.12 14.11 11.80
CA TYR A 182 -9.22 14.94 10.97
C TYR A 182 -9.71 15.11 9.53
N GLU A 183 -11.01 15.29 9.36
CA GLU A 183 -11.67 15.48 8.05
C GLU A 183 -11.38 14.34 7.06
N ASN A 184 -11.12 13.12 7.55
CA ASN A 184 -10.83 11.98 6.70
C ASN A 184 -12.07 11.56 5.93
N LYS A 185 -12.08 11.86 4.62
CA LYS A 185 -13.16 11.60 3.68
C LYS A 185 -12.66 10.62 2.63
N GLN A 186 -13.42 9.55 2.39
CA GLN A 186 -13.11 8.63 1.31
C GLN A 186 -14.38 8.19 0.59
N ALA A 187 -14.31 8.17 -0.73
CA ALA A 187 -15.33 7.64 -1.62
C ALA A 187 -14.69 6.65 -2.58
N THR A 188 -15.19 5.42 -2.59
CA THR A 188 -14.74 4.36 -3.48
C THR A 188 -15.93 3.75 -4.19
N VAL A 189 -15.82 3.59 -5.51
CA VAL A 189 -16.81 2.88 -6.31
C VAL A 189 -16.08 1.86 -7.16
N GLY A 190 -16.53 0.61 -7.11
CA GLY A 190 -16.03 -0.47 -7.92
C GLY A 190 -17.18 -1.20 -8.61
N MET A 191 -16.96 -1.63 -9.83
CA MET A 191 -17.92 -2.43 -10.61
C MET A 191 -17.19 -3.49 -11.43
N GLY A 192 -17.84 -4.62 -11.60
CA GLY A 192 -17.33 -5.71 -12.41
C GLY A 192 -18.44 -6.54 -13.00
N GLY A 193 -18.08 -7.37 -13.95
CA GLY A 193 -19.04 -8.26 -14.62
C GLY A 193 -18.60 -8.61 -16.03
N LYS A 194 -19.55 -9.13 -16.78
CA LYS A 194 -19.39 -9.46 -18.19
C LYS A 194 -19.62 -8.20 -19.04
N LEU A 195 -18.59 -7.77 -19.78
CA LEU A 195 -18.71 -6.64 -20.71
C LEU A 195 -19.34 -7.11 -22.05
N ALA A 196 -18.79 -8.17 -22.62
CA ALA A 196 -19.25 -8.83 -23.85
C ALA A 196 -18.70 -10.25 -23.86
N ARG A 197 -19.15 -11.13 -24.77
CA ARG A 197 -18.45 -12.40 -25.00
C ARG A 197 -17.21 -12.14 -25.89
N PRO A 198 -16.00 -12.55 -25.49
CA PRO A 198 -15.62 -13.33 -24.31
C PRO A 198 -15.00 -12.50 -23.17
N VAL A 199 -15.35 -11.22 -23.01
CA VAL A 199 -14.66 -10.24 -22.15
C VAL A 199 -15.40 -10.01 -20.83
N ASN A 200 -14.70 -10.19 -19.72
CA ASN A 200 -15.09 -9.73 -18.39
C ASN A 200 -14.27 -8.49 -17.99
N TYR A 201 -14.81 -7.68 -17.09
CA TYR A 201 -14.14 -6.48 -16.61
C TYR A 201 -14.26 -6.31 -15.09
N TYR A 202 -13.34 -5.53 -14.54
CA TYR A 202 -13.45 -4.90 -13.23
C TYR A 202 -12.89 -3.49 -13.33
N ALA A 203 -13.63 -2.51 -12.81
CA ALA A 203 -13.21 -1.11 -12.75
C ALA A 203 -13.41 -0.57 -11.35
N ASN A 204 -12.50 0.29 -10.89
CA ASN A 204 -12.55 0.92 -9.58
C ASN A 204 -12.07 2.36 -9.68
N VAL A 205 -12.72 3.26 -8.93
CA VAL A 205 -12.30 4.64 -8.74
C VAL A 205 -12.34 4.94 -7.24
N ASN A 206 -11.33 5.62 -6.75
CA ASN A 206 -11.21 6.01 -5.36
C ASN A 206 -10.77 7.48 -5.25
N TYR A 207 -11.42 8.20 -4.36
CA TYR A 207 -11.02 9.52 -3.90
C TYR A 207 -10.88 9.50 -2.38
N ALA A 208 -9.78 10.01 -1.88
CA ALA A 208 -9.51 10.18 -0.46
C ALA A 208 -8.93 11.57 -0.20
N ASP A 209 -9.37 12.20 0.89
CA ASP A 209 -8.92 13.52 1.33
C ASP A 209 -8.95 13.56 2.86
N GLN A 210 -7.89 14.04 3.48
CA GLN A 210 -7.81 14.18 4.93
C GLN A 210 -6.90 15.35 5.30
N GLU A 211 -7.20 16.03 6.41
CA GLU A 211 -6.33 17.07 6.95
C GLU A 211 -5.12 16.51 7.71
N GLY A 212 -5.25 15.30 8.25
CA GLY A 212 -4.22 14.71 9.11
C GLY A 212 -4.17 15.36 10.51
N TRP A 213 -3.71 14.59 11.48
CA TRP A 213 -3.71 15.02 12.88
C TRP A 213 -2.68 16.12 13.22
N ARG A 214 -1.73 16.38 12.31
CA ARG A 214 -0.74 17.48 12.38
C ARG A 214 -0.90 18.48 11.25
N SER A 215 -2.07 18.64 10.67
CA SER A 215 -2.27 19.46 9.48
C SER A 215 -1.31 19.10 8.34
N ASN A 216 -0.96 17.82 8.27
CA ASN A 216 -0.11 17.21 7.22
C ASN A 216 -0.97 16.48 6.18
N GLY A 217 -2.06 17.09 5.79
CA GLY A 217 -3.11 16.51 4.96
C GLY A 217 -2.63 15.83 3.70
N ASN A 218 -3.38 14.84 3.28
CA ASN A 218 -3.13 14.19 2.01
C ASN A 218 -4.41 14.08 1.19
N ARG A 219 -4.23 14.08 -0.13
CA ARG A 219 -5.31 13.88 -1.10
C ARG A 219 -4.88 12.89 -2.15
N ARG A 220 -5.76 11.94 -2.45
CA ARG A 220 -5.54 10.90 -3.45
C ARG A 220 -6.72 10.79 -4.40
N PHE A 221 -6.42 10.68 -5.68
CA PHE A 221 -7.36 10.23 -6.69
C PHE A 221 -6.72 9.10 -7.48
N SER A 222 -7.38 7.94 -7.49
CA SER A 222 -6.87 6.74 -8.14
C SER A 222 -7.95 6.01 -8.93
N GLY A 223 -7.51 5.27 -9.94
CA GLY A 223 -8.39 4.44 -10.74
C GLY A 223 -7.68 3.17 -11.19
N TYR A 224 -8.46 2.12 -11.36
CA TYR A 224 -8.00 0.83 -11.81
C TYR A 224 -9.02 0.19 -12.76
N LEU A 225 -8.52 -0.40 -13.84
CA LEU A 225 -9.29 -1.17 -14.81
C LEU A 225 -8.58 -2.50 -15.09
N ALA A 226 -9.34 -3.57 -15.05
CA ALA A 226 -8.88 -4.88 -15.49
C ALA A 226 -9.88 -5.47 -16.49
N LEU A 227 -9.35 -6.05 -17.56
CA LEU A 227 -10.08 -6.75 -18.59
C LEU A 227 -9.51 -8.17 -18.70
N GLN A 228 -10.38 -9.16 -18.81
CA GLN A 228 -9.99 -10.53 -19.10
C GLN A 228 -10.80 -11.06 -20.28
N ALA A 229 -10.10 -11.45 -21.32
CA ALA A 229 -10.68 -12.07 -22.51
C ALA A 229 -10.32 -13.56 -22.56
N ARG A 230 -11.30 -14.44 -22.54
CA ARG A 230 -11.10 -15.87 -22.81
C ARG A 230 -11.25 -16.12 -24.30
N LEU A 231 -10.11 -16.10 -25.01
CA LEU A 231 -10.07 -16.20 -26.47
C LEU A 231 -10.42 -17.61 -26.96
N SER A 232 -10.03 -18.64 -26.18
CA SER A 232 -10.37 -20.04 -26.37
C SER A 232 -10.47 -20.76 -25.01
N GLU A 233 -10.67 -22.07 -24.98
CA GLU A 233 -10.57 -22.87 -23.76
C GLU A 233 -9.14 -22.91 -23.21
N GLN A 234 -8.16 -22.69 -24.05
CA GLN A 234 -6.73 -22.74 -23.76
C GLN A 234 -6.13 -21.37 -23.58
N ASP A 235 -6.72 -20.32 -24.16
CA ASP A 235 -6.13 -18.99 -24.31
C ASP A 235 -6.87 -17.94 -23.50
N VAL A 236 -6.13 -17.25 -22.62
CA VAL A 236 -6.64 -16.14 -21.82
C VAL A 236 -5.70 -14.95 -21.99
N LEU A 237 -6.30 -13.79 -22.24
CA LEU A 237 -5.64 -12.50 -22.26
C LEU A 237 -6.16 -11.64 -21.10
N ASP A 238 -5.27 -11.22 -20.22
CA ASP A 238 -5.52 -10.26 -19.15
C ASP A 238 -4.85 -8.94 -19.47
N VAL A 239 -5.60 -7.83 -19.37
CA VAL A 239 -5.05 -6.47 -19.50
C VAL A 239 -5.46 -5.68 -18.26
N ARG A 240 -4.50 -5.04 -17.61
CA ARG A 240 -4.71 -4.28 -16.38
C ARG A 240 -4.03 -2.93 -16.49
N GLY A 241 -4.69 -1.90 -16.00
CA GLY A 241 -4.13 -0.56 -15.93
C GLY A 241 -4.62 0.18 -14.69
N GLY A 242 -3.81 1.10 -14.21
CA GLY A 242 -4.16 1.92 -13.07
C GLY A 242 -3.39 3.23 -13.08
N PHE A 243 -3.93 4.20 -12.36
CA PHE A 243 -3.29 5.48 -12.13
C PHE A 243 -3.49 5.95 -10.69
N ASN A 244 -2.55 6.75 -10.20
CA ASN A 244 -2.65 7.48 -8.94
C ASN A 244 -2.23 8.93 -9.15
N ARG A 245 -2.94 9.83 -8.48
CA ARG A 245 -2.56 11.23 -8.31
C ARG A 245 -2.64 11.54 -6.83
N ASP A 246 -1.48 11.73 -6.22
CA ASP A 246 -1.35 11.94 -4.80
C ASP A 246 -0.75 13.31 -4.50
N PHE A 247 -1.26 13.93 -3.46
CA PHE A 247 -0.68 15.09 -2.81
C PHE A 247 -0.56 14.80 -1.32
N TYR A 248 0.61 15.05 -0.75
CA TYR A 248 0.87 14.88 0.67
C TYR A 248 1.46 16.15 1.25
N GLY A 249 0.93 16.61 2.38
CA GLY A 249 1.62 17.54 3.25
C GLY A 249 2.75 16.80 3.94
N THR A 250 3.99 17.19 3.65
CA THR A 250 5.16 16.53 4.21
C THR A 250 5.31 16.81 5.69
N GLU A 251 5.97 15.92 6.39
CA GLU A 251 6.22 16.01 7.82
C GLU A 251 7.56 15.34 8.16
N ILE A 252 8.42 16.03 8.89
CA ILE A 252 9.66 15.47 9.37
C ILE A 252 9.59 14.96 10.83
N GLY A 253 8.45 15.16 11.48
CA GLY A 253 8.21 14.74 12.85
C GLY A 253 8.38 15.86 13.86
N LEU A 254 8.62 15.48 15.12
CA LEU A 254 8.89 16.42 16.22
C LEU A 254 10.37 16.67 16.34
N PRO A 255 10.78 17.88 16.81
CA PRO A 255 12.16 18.12 17.16
C PRO A 255 12.62 17.10 18.21
N ALA A 256 13.47 16.18 17.80
CA ALA A 256 14.01 15.18 18.71
C ALA A 256 15.13 15.80 19.57
N LEU A 257 15.12 15.43 20.84
CA LEU A 257 16.27 15.70 21.65
C LEU A 257 17.44 14.80 21.27
N MET A 258 18.62 15.30 21.54
CA MET A 258 19.87 14.68 21.23
C MET A 258 20.02 13.30 21.85
N SER A 259 20.87 12.50 21.28
CA SER A 259 21.30 11.20 21.84
C SER A 259 22.17 11.33 23.13
N ASN A 260 22.20 12.51 23.75
CA ASN A 260 22.97 12.83 24.96
C ASN A 260 22.08 13.43 26.05
N ASP A 261 22.43 13.21 27.29
CA ASP A 261 21.82 13.90 28.42
C ASP A 261 22.10 15.41 28.33
N VAL A 262 21.06 16.21 28.62
CA VAL A 262 21.12 17.68 28.61
C VAL A 262 21.15 18.21 30.06
N TYR A 263 22.05 19.13 30.32
CA TYR A 263 22.25 19.73 31.62
C TYR A 263 21.94 21.23 31.58
N SER A 264 21.50 21.78 32.70
CA SER A 264 21.34 23.22 32.88
C SER A 264 22.73 23.87 32.99
N ALA A 265 22.97 24.93 32.22
CA ALA A 265 24.24 25.65 32.24
C ALA A 265 24.45 26.43 33.53
N SER A 266 23.38 26.84 34.22
CA SER A 266 23.44 27.65 35.42
C SER A 266 23.83 26.88 36.69
N ASN A 267 23.57 25.57 36.75
CA ASN A 267 23.77 24.78 37.97
C ASN A 267 24.33 23.38 37.74
N ASP A 268 24.70 23.04 36.53
CA ASP A 268 25.23 21.72 36.08
C ASP A 268 24.35 20.51 36.47
N ARG A 269 23.04 20.75 36.70
CA ARG A 269 22.10 19.67 36.99
C ARG A 269 21.54 19.11 35.71
N LEU A 270 21.29 17.79 35.73
CA LEU A 270 20.57 17.11 34.67
C LEU A 270 19.20 17.77 34.45
N TYR A 271 18.94 18.20 33.23
CA TYR A 271 17.68 18.78 32.80
C TYR A 271 16.79 17.74 32.11
N LEU A 272 17.37 16.98 31.16
CA LEU A 272 16.67 15.94 30.43
C LEU A 272 17.62 14.76 30.16
N HIS A 273 17.04 13.55 30.23
CA HIS A 273 17.75 12.36 29.77
C HIS A 273 17.82 12.30 28.26
N LYS A 274 18.84 11.61 27.73
CA LYS A 274 18.93 11.32 26.29
C LYS A 274 17.62 10.69 25.77
N ASN A 275 17.22 11.12 24.60
CA ASN A 275 15.99 10.70 23.92
C ASN A 275 14.66 11.10 24.61
N ASP A 276 14.70 11.88 25.69
CA ASP A 276 13.49 12.48 26.23
C ASP A 276 12.95 13.55 25.28
N MET A 277 11.66 13.76 25.30
CA MET A 277 11.03 14.88 24.60
C MET A 277 11.13 16.14 25.45
N LEU A 278 11.32 17.28 24.79
CA LEU A 278 11.23 18.59 25.45
C LEU A 278 9.86 18.77 26.12
N PRO A 279 9.83 19.19 27.40
CA PRO A 279 8.59 19.59 28.05
C PRO A 279 7.92 20.74 27.30
N GLY A 280 6.62 20.65 27.12
CA GLY A 280 5.84 21.71 26.46
C GLY A 280 5.80 21.66 24.93
N LEU A 281 6.46 20.71 24.28
CA LEU A 281 6.29 20.50 22.85
C LEU A 281 4.85 20.08 22.54
N ASP A 282 4.24 20.81 21.63
CA ASP A 282 2.93 20.41 21.08
C ASP A 282 3.13 19.24 20.10
N ARG A 283 2.61 18.09 20.48
CA ARG A 283 2.68 16.87 19.67
C ARG A 283 1.84 16.92 18.40
N GLU A 284 0.85 17.80 18.37
CA GLU A 284 -0.05 17.99 17.21
C GLU A 284 0.49 19.05 16.26
N ALA A 285 1.47 19.84 16.67
CA ALA A 285 2.08 20.86 15.83
C ALA A 285 2.89 20.24 14.68
N ARG A 286 2.76 20.84 13.53
CA ARG A 286 3.58 20.55 12.35
C ARG A 286 4.75 21.53 12.29
N TYR A 287 5.96 21.00 12.28
CA TYR A 287 7.20 21.81 12.28
C TYR A 287 7.79 22.01 10.89
N ASN A 288 7.06 21.70 9.84
CA ASN A 288 7.41 21.97 8.44
C ASN A 288 6.89 23.35 7.98
N ASN A 289 7.40 23.84 6.87
CA ASN A 289 6.83 25.01 6.21
C ASN A 289 5.51 24.67 5.49
N GLU A 290 4.63 25.65 5.34
CA GLU A 290 3.38 25.46 4.56
C GLU A 290 3.64 25.16 3.09
N SER A 291 4.79 25.60 2.56
CA SER A 291 5.23 25.33 1.20
C SER A 291 5.70 23.90 0.96
N ASP A 292 5.94 23.14 2.03
CA ASP A 292 6.44 21.78 1.93
C ASP A 292 5.36 20.83 1.40
N PHE A 293 5.69 20.05 0.39
CA PHE A 293 4.76 19.13 -0.26
C PHE A 293 5.46 17.94 -0.89
N MET A 294 4.67 16.91 -1.12
CA MET A 294 5.00 15.80 -2.00
C MET A 294 3.85 15.55 -2.96
N LYS A 295 4.15 15.48 -4.25
CA LYS A 295 3.23 15.06 -5.30
C LYS A 295 3.74 13.78 -5.92
N ASN A 296 2.86 12.82 -6.12
CA ASN A 296 3.16 11.60 -6.84
C ASN A 296 2.10 11.36 -7.92
N HIS A 297 2.55 11.28 -9.16
CA HIS A 297 1.71 10.91 -10.29
C HIS A 297 2.26 9.61 -10.87
N SER A 298 1.47 8.56 -10.82
CA SER A 298 1.89 7.28 -11.38
C SER A 298 0.81 6.66 -12.24
N TRP A 299 1.21 5.94 -13.26
CA TRP A 299 0.33 5.06 -14.02
C TRP A 299 1.05 3.80 -14.44
N ASN A 300 0.29 2.74 -14.61
CA ASN A 300 0.82 1.46 -15.03
C ASN A 300 -0.16 0.78 -15.99
N ILE A 301 0.40 -0.01 -16.89
CA ILE A 301 -0.35 -0.90 -17.76
C ILE A 301 0.39 -2.24 -17.86
N SER A 302 -0.34 -3.33 -17.85
CA SER A 302 0.22 -4.67 -18.05
C SER A 302 -0.72 -5.51 -18.90
N GLY A 303 -0.13 -6.33 -19.78
CA GLY A 303 -0.81 -7.36 -20.54
C GLY A 303 -0.23 -8.71 -20.20
N GLN A 304 -1.05 -9.72 -19.97
CA GLN A 304 -0.63 -11.09 -19.74
C GLN A 304 -1.39 -12.03 -20.66
N TYR A 305 -0.67 -12.76 -21.48
CA TYR A 305 -1.21 -13.86 -22.25
C TYR A 305 -0.87 -15.18 -21.57
N THR A 306 -1.86 -16.06 -21.49
CA THR A 306 -1.71 -17.38 -20.90
C THR A 306 -2.24 -18.41 -21.88
N HIS A 307 -1.39 -19.38 -22.23
CA HIS A 307 -1.77 -20.55 -23.02
C HIS A 307 -1.62 -21.84 -22.19
N LYS A 308 -2.66 -22.66 -22.22
CA LYS A 308 -2.64 -23.99 -21.60
C LYS A 308 -2.51 -25.05 -22.67
N PHE A 309 -1.38 -25.73 -22.71
CA PHE A 309 -1.18 -26.89 -23.58
C PHE A 309 -1.88 -28.12 -23.02
N ALA A 310 -1.99 -29.17 -23.84
CA ALA A 310 -2.29 -30.48 -23.33
C ALA A 310 -1.23 -30.90 -22.27
N ASN A 311 -1.58 -31.85 -21.42
CA ASN A 311 -0.68 -32.37 -20.36
C ASN A 311 -0.29 -31.38 -19.25
N ASP A 312 -1.22 -30.48 -18.87
CA ASP A 312 -1.03 -29.53 -17.76
C ASP A 312 0.19 -28.58 -17.89
N VAL A 313 0.69 -28.41 -19.09
CA VAL A 313 1.72 -27.40 -19.37
C VAL A 313 1.07 -26.05 -19.60
N LYS A 314 1.59 -25.02 -18.96
CA LYS A 314 1.13 -23.63 -19.06
C LYS A 314 2.28 -22.74 -19.47
N LEU A 315 2.06 -21.94 -20.51
CA LEU A 315 2.93 -20.84 -20.91
C LEU A 315 2.25 -19.52 -20.52
N MET A 316 2.99 -18.60 -19.93
CA MET A 316 2.55 -17.27 -19.56
C MET A 316 3.58 -16.26 -20.03
N ASP A 317 3.14 -15.27 -20.78
CA ASP A 317 3.95 -14.10 -21.17
C ASP A 317 3.30 -12.85 -20.60
N ARG A 318 4.05 -12.04 -19.87
CA ARG A 318 3.60 -10.80 -19.27
C ARG A 318 4.49 -9.65 -19.66
N LEU A 319 3.89 -8.62 -20.24
CA LEU A 319 4.53 -7.34 -20.53
C LEU A 319 3.93 -6.27 -19.62
N SER A 320 4.75 -5.42 -19.02
CA SER A 320 4.28 -4.30 -18.22
C SER A 320 5.09 -3.03 -18.46
N PHE A 321 4.41 -1.91 -18.29
CA PHE A 321 5.00 -0.57 -18.30
C PHE A 321 4.48 0.20 -17.08
N THR A 322 5.38 0.91 -16.41
CA THR A 322 5.07 1.80 -15.27
C THR A 322 5.79 3.12 -15.48
N ASP A 323 5.10 4.21 -15.19
CA ASP A 323 5.65 5.57 -15.15
C ASP A 323 5.27 6.18 -13.79
N ASP A 324 6.25 6.62 -13.03
CA ASP A 324 6.10 7.17 -11.69
C ASP A 324 6.88 8.48 -11.58
N ASP A 325 6.17 9.57 -11.38
CA ASP A 325 6.71 10.93 -11.25
C ASP A 325 6.51 11.43 -9.81
N ILE A 326 7.61 11.54 -9.09
CA ILE A 326 7.64 12.09 -7.73
C ILE A 326 8.24 13.48 -7.78
N ASN A 327 7.51 14.45 -7.20
CA ASN A 327 7.97 15.81 -6.99
C ASN A 327 7.84 16.16 -5.50
N TYR A 328 8.97 16.24 -4.82
CA TYR A 328 9.08 16.53 -3.40
C TYR A 328 9.81 17.85 -3.19
N PHE A 329 9.30 18.66 -2.28
CA PHE A 329 9.96 19.80 -1.71
C PHE A 329 9.62 19.87 -0.23
N GLY A 330 10.62 19.90 0.62
CA GLY A 330 10.38 19.93 2.06
C GLY A 330 11.62 20.21 2.90
N THR A 331 11.35 20.52 4.14
CA THR A 331 12.36 20.66 5.20
C THR A 331 12.85 19.27 5.61
N GLU A 332 14.16 19.06 5.65
CA GLU A 332 14.78 17.75 5.95
C GLU A 332 15.25 17.62 7.39
N SER A 333 15.49 18.73 8.08
CA SER A 333 16.06 18.70 9.42
C SER A 333 15.44 19.74 10.34
N LEU A 334 15.26 19.34 11.58
CA LEU A 334 14.90 20.18 12.72
C LEU A 334 16.06 20.13 13.71
N ASP A 335 16.79 21.22 13.81
CA ASP A 335 17.96 21.32 14.66
C ASP A 335 17.77 22.40 15.74
N TYR A 336 18.47 22.24 16.87
CA TYR A 336 18.58 23.30 17.86
C TYR A 336 19.85 24.12 17.61
N LEU A 337 19.79 25.41 17.94
CA LEU A 337 20.97 26.25 17.84
C LEU A 337 22.03 25.81 18.85
N GLU A 338 23.26 25.66 18.40
CA GLU A 338 24.38 25.21 19.19
C GLU A 338 25.52 26.24 19.18
N SER A 339 26.28 26.27 20.26
CA SER A 339 27.49 27.10 20.40
C SER A 339 28.54 26.39 21.21
N ASP A 340 29.81 26.71 20.95
CA ASP A 340 30.95 26.32 21.81
C ASP A 340 31.09 27.26 23.00
N ASP A 341 30.55 28.48 22.94
CA ASP A 341 30.55 29.47 24.00
C ASP A 341 29.29 29.33 24.88
N PRO A 342 29.39 29.66 26.21
CA PRO A 342 28.30 29.50 27.17
C PRO A 342 27.22 30.59 27.05
N ILE A 343 26.60 30.71 25.88
CA ILE A 343 25.58 31.72 25.59
C ILE A 343 24.14 31.20 25.74
N TYR A 344 23.96 29.89 25.93
CA TYR A 344 22.66 29.26 26.10
C TYR A 344 22.47 28.65 27.48
N ASP A 345 21.25 28.49 27.93
CA ASP A 345 20.89 28.00 29.27
C ASP A 345 21.17 26.52 29.50
N HIS A 346 21.39 25.76 28.43
CA HIS A 346 21.57 24.31 28.49
C HIS A 346 22.79 23.86 27.72
N TYR A 347 23.32 22.69 28.08
CA TYR A 347 24.43 22.08 27.35
C TYR A 347 24.35 20.54 27.39
N TYR A 348 25.07 19.90 26.49
CA TYR A 348 25.34 18.47 26.51
C TYR A 348 26.83 18.22 26.32
N MET A 349 27.28 17.00 26.67
CA MET A 349 28.69 16.64 26.52
C MET A 349 28.92 15.97 25.15
N LYS A 350 29.84 16.56 24.35
CA LYS A 350 30.30 16.02 23.08
C LYS A 350 31.79 15.84 23.09
N LYS A 351 32.26 14.60 23.03
CA LYS A 351 33.70 14.27 23.08
C LYS A 351 34.43 14.90 24.27
N GLY A 352 33.78 14.96 25.43
CA GLY A 352 34.34 15.53 26.64
C GLY A 352 34.33 17.06 26.77
N GLN A 353 33.71 17.76 25.82
CA GLN A 353 33.53 19.21 25.85
C GLN A 353 32.05 19.57 25.98
N LYS A 354 31.77 20.70 26.65
CA LYS A 354 30.42 21.26 26.73
C LYS A 354 30.02 21.85 25.37
N ARG A 355 28.87 21.45 24.87
CA ARG A 355 28.22 22.05 23.71
C ARG A 355 26.95 22.71 24.21
N TYR A 356 26.90 24.02 24.16
CA TYR A 356 25.71 24.79 24.59
C TYR A 356 24.65 24.77 23.55
N ILE A 357 23.40 24.72 24.00
CA ILE A 357 22.23 24.51 23.12
C ILE A 357 21.06 25.40 23.57
N CYS A 358 20.39 26.03 22.61
CA CYS A 358 19.16 26.76 22.81
C CYS A 358 17.98 25.79 22.60
N LEU A 359 17.20 25.54 23.66
CA LEU A 359 16.04 24.67 23.60
C LEU A 359 14.73 25.41 23.27
N ASP A 360 14.75 26.75 23.29
CA ASP A 360 13.58 27.60 23.00
C ASP A 360 13.38 27.87 21.51
N THR A 361 14.37 27.52 20.68
CA THR A 361 14.35 27.81 19.24
C THR A 361 14.71 26.59 18.43
N VAL A 362 13.81 26.20 17.54
CA VAL A 362 14.06 25.16 16.55
C VAL A 362 14.42 25.81 15.22
N TYR A 363 15.51 25.36 14.67
CA TYR A 363 16.01 25.79 13.37
C TYR A 363 15.58 24.80 12.29
N LEU A 364 14.90 25.30 11.26
CA LEU A 364 14.55 24.54 10.08
C LEU A 364 15.70 24.61 9.09
N SER A 365 16.34 23.48 8.82
CA SER A 365 17.51 23.43 7.96
C SER A 365 17.31 22.48 6.77
N TYR A 366 18.20 22.64 5.78
CA TYR A 366 18.29 21.80 4.59
C TYR A 366 16.97 21.63 3.84
N PRO A 367 16.40 22.71 3.23
CA PRO A 367 15.29 22.54 2.31
C PRO A 367 15.77 21.69 1.13
N LEU A 368 15.16 20.54 0.95
CA LEU A 368 15.50 19.61 -0.12
C LEU A 368 14.42 19.66 -1.21
N ARG A 369 14.86 19.79 -2.44
CA ARG A 369 14.03 19.50 -3.59
C ARG A 369 14.47 18.21 -4.23
N PHE A 370 13.58 17.24 -4.24
CA PHE A 370 13.82 15.93 -4.80
C PHE A 370 12.70 15.61 -5.80
N SER A 371 13.10 15.40 -7.04
CA SER A 371 12.17 15.04 -8.12
C SER A 371 12.82 13.96 -8.95
N HIS A 372 12.08 12.90 -9.21
CA HIS A 372 12.53 11.87 -10.14
C HIS A 372 11.36 11.26 -10.89
N ILE A 373 11.65 10.79 -12.08
CA ILE A 373 10.73 10.04 -12.92
C ILE A 373 11.32 8.65 -13.11
N ALA A 374 10.57 7.63 -12.72
CA ALA A 374 10.94 6.24 -12.91
C ALA A 374 10.07 5.61 -13.99
N LYS A 375 10.67 5.24 -15.11
CA LYS A 375 10.00 4.53 -16.21
C LYS A 375 10.52 3.11 -16.27
N THR A 376 9.62 2.16 -16.04
CA THR A 376 10.00 0.74 -16.04
C THR A 376 9.25 0.00 -17.13
N VAL A 377 10.01 -0.75 -17.94
CA VAL A 377 9.47 -1.76 -18.86
C VAL A 377 9.91 -3.11 -18.36
N SER A 378 9.00 -4.05 -18.21
CA SER A 378 9.36 -5.42 -17.86
C SER A 378 8.62 -6.44 -18.72
N ASN A 379 9.31 -7.52 -19.02
CA ASN A 379 8.72 -8.71 -19.65
C ASN A 379 9.11 -9.95 -18.85
N ALA A 380 8.16 -10.87 -18.67
CA ALA A 380 8.38 -12.14 -17.99
C ALA A 380 7.67 -13.26 -18.77
N LEU A 381 8.47 -14.16 -19.32
CA LEU A 381 8.02 -15.38 -19.98
C LEU A 381 8.24 -16.56 -19.02
N GLU A 382 7.17 -17.25 -18.67
CA GLU A 382 7.19 -18.37 -17.72
C GLU A 382 6.51 -19.59 -18.30
N MET A 383 7.13 -20.76 -18.15
CA MET A 383 6.55 -22.04 -18.47
C MET A 383 6.50 -22.91 -17.22
N SER A 384 5.36 -23.49 -16.93
CA SER A 384 5.17 -24.41 -15.81
C SER A 384 4.41 -25.64 -16.27
N GLY A 385 4.62 -26.76 -15.57
CA GLY A 385 3.95 -27.99 -15.93
C GLY A 385 4.11 -29.08 -14.88
N LYS A 386 3.46 -30.20 -15.15
CA LYS A 386 3.50 -31.42 -14.34
C LYS A 386 3.96 -32.57 -15.20
N ALA A 387 4.79 -33.45 -14.65
CA ALA A 387 5.22 -34.69 -15.28
C ALA A 387 5.21 -35.81 -14.23
N THR A 388 5.11 -37.04 -14.69
CA THR A 388 5.16 -38.23 -13.83
C THR A 388 6.18 -39.20 -14.38
N THR A 389 7.06 -39.70 -13.50
CA THR A 389 8.02 -40.75 -13.82
C THR A 389 7.83 -41.89 -12.82
N GLY A 390 7.19 -42.98 -13.25
CA GLY A 390 6.72 -44.01 -12.34
C GLY A 390 5.73 -43.42 -11.30
N ASP A 391 6.01 -43.58 -10.04
CA ASP A 391 5.18 -43.08 -8.93
C ASP A 391 5.55 -41.65 -8.51
N ILE A 392 6.57 -41.04 -9.14
CA ILE A 392 7.08 -39.71 -8.76
C ILE A 392 6.39 -38.66 -9.60
N ARG A 393 5.76 -37.68 -8.94
CA ARG A 393 5.19 -36.48 -9.56
C ARG A 393 6.19 -35.35 -9.53
N HIS A 394 6.44 -34.78 -10.67
CA HIS A 394 7.31 -33.61 -10.86
C HIS A 394 6.46 -32.38 -11.13
N ASN A 395 6.65 -31.30 -10.40
CA ASN A 395 6.16 -29.97 -10.77
C ASN A 395 7.38 -29.17 -11.17
N TYR A 396 7.40 -28.65 -12.37
CA TYR A 396 8.51 -27.88 -12.90
C TYR A 396 8.07 -26.49 -13.32
N MET A 397 9.00 -25.56 -13.25
CA MET A 397 8.85 -24.20 -13.73
C MET A 397 10.20 -23.70 -14.23
N GLY A 398 10.17 -22.96 -15.32
CA GLY A 398 11.29 -22.23 -15.84
C GLY A 398 10.82 -20.96 -16.52
N GLY A 399 11.69 -19.98 -16.67
CA GLY A 399 11.31 -18.73 -17.29
C GLY A 399 12.47 -17.81 -17.51
N TRP A 400 12.15 -16.72 -18.17
CA TRP A 400 13.06 -15.63 -18.44
C TRP A 400 12.36 -14.32 -18.13
N SER A 401 13.11 -13.36 -17.58
CA SER A 401 12.58 -12.02 -17.30
C SER A 401 13.59 -10.96 -17.71
N PHE A 402 13.05 -9.86 -18.18
CA PHE A 402 13.79 -8.66 -18.54
C PHE A 402 13.16 -7.44 -17.86
N VAL A 403 13.99 -6.56 -17.37
CA VAL A 403 13.57 -5.27 -16.79
C VAL A 403 14.51 -4.19 -17.29
N ALA A 404 13.94 -3.12 -17.80
CA ALA A 404 14.64 -1.87 -18.10
C ALA A 404 14.02 -0.75 -17.25
N LEU A 405 14.86 -0.04 -16.51
CA LEU A 405 14.52 1.11 -15.71
C LEU A 405 15.26 2.33 -16.26
N ASN A 406 14.52 3.45 -16.45
CA ASN A 406 15.05 4.74 -16.88
C ASN A 406 14.54 5.85 -15.94
#